data_f703234df290b91f2fbf14c6e9253ea0
#
_entry.id   f703234df290b91f2fbf14c6e9253ea0
#
_cell.length_a   1.000
_cell.length_b   1.000
_cell.length_c   1.000
_cell.angle_alpha   90.00
_cell.angle_beta   90.00
_cell.angle_gamma   90.00
#
_symmetry.space_group_name_H-M   'P 1'
#
loop_
_entity.id
_entity.type
_entity.pdbx_description
1 polymer ?
#
loop_
_entity_poly.entity_id
_entity_poly.type
_entity_poly.pdbx_seq_one_letter_code
_entity_poly.pdbx_strand_id
1 'polypeptide(L)'
;MKMIFALETRRLLGVHIVGEGATELIHIGQAVVNLEGTLDYFVENTFNYPTLAEAYKIAALDAWNRVPKAQPSQLVTEDAAEEARSALSA
;
A
#
# COMPACT_ATOMS: atom_id res chain seq x y z
N MET A 1 -2.43 -9.94 2.26
CA MET A 1 -1.72 -9.02 1.34
C MET A 1 -0.79 -8.12 2.13
N LYS A 2 0.35 -7.84 1.58
CA LYS A 2 1.31 -6.95 2.19
C LYS A 2 1.77 -5.94 1.15
N MET A 3 1.67 -4.65 1.46
CA MET A 3 2.17 -3.58 0.59
C MET A 3 3.22 -2.78 1.34
N ILE A 4 4.21 -2.32 0.60
CA ILE A 4 5.33 -1.54 1.15
C ILE A 4 5.36 -0.21 0.43
N PHE A 5 5.31 0.88 1.20
CA PHE A 5 5.29 2.24 0.66
C PHE A 5 6.48 3.04 1.19
N ALA A 6 6.96 3.96 0.37
CA ALA A 6 7.92 4.96 0.84
C ALA A 6 7.18 5.99 1.70
N LEU A 7 7.73 6.34 2.85
CA LEU A 7 7.06 7.27 3.77
C LEU A 7 7.00 8.69 3.24
N GLU A 8 8.04 9.15 2.58
CA GLU A 8 8.07 10.53 2.08
C GLU A 8 7.17 10.74 0.89
N THR A 9 7.29 9.88 -0.12
CA THR A 9 6.58 10.05 -1.38
C THR A 9 5.29 9.28 -1.42
N ARG A 10 5.13 8.31 -0.53
CA ARG A 10 4.02 7.36 -0.51
C ARG A 10 3.96 6.47 -1.75
N ARG A 11 5.06 6.39 -2.50
CA ARG A 11 5.12 5.50 -3.66
C ARG A 11 5.07 4.06 -3.22
N LEU A 12 4.34 3.26 -3.99
CA LEU A 12 4.31 1.83 -3.76
C LEU A 12 5.63 1.23 -4.22
N LEU A 13 6.30 0.54 -3.30
CA LEU A 13 7.60 -0.08 -3.55
C LEU A 13 7.51 -1.58 -3.78
N GLY A 14 6.52 -2.24 -3.21
CA GLY A 14 6.38 -3.67 -3.37
C GLY A 14 5.04 -4.18 -2.89
N VAL A 15 4.66 -5.34 -3.39
CA VAL A 15 3.42 -6.03 -3.02
C VAL A 15 3.71 -7.51 -2.88
N HIS A 16 3.20 -8.09 -1.81
CA HIS A 16 3.28 -9.52 -1.56
C HIS A 16 1.87 -10.05 -1.33
N ILE A 17 1.47 -11.03 -2.11
CA ILE A 17 0.15 -11.62 -1.99
C ILE A 17 0.26 -13.12 -1.86
N VAL A 18 -0.48 -13.67 -0.90
CA VAL A 18 -0.60 -15.12 -0.71
C VAL A 18 -2.09 -15.41 -0.63
N GLY A 19 -2.53 -16.42 -1.34
CA GLY A 19 -3.90 -16.87 -1.25
C GLY A 19 -4.57 -17.00 -2.60
N GLU A 20 -5.89 -17.16 -2.57
CA GLU A 20 -6.70 -17.35 -3.75
C GLU A 20 -6.62 -16.11 -4.65
N GLY A 21 -6.39 -16.34 -5.93
CA GLY A 21 -6.34 -15.26 -6.92
C GLY A 21 -5.07 -14.43 -6.89
N ALA A 22 -4.05 -14.82 -6.11
CA ALA A 22 -2.83 -14.03 -5.98
C ALA A 22 -2.15 -13.79 -7.34
N THR A 23 -2.14 -14.79 -8.22
CA THR A 23 -1.49 -14.67 -9.52
C THR A 23 -2.16 -13.66 -10.44
N GLU A 24 -3.43 -13.38 -10.23
CA GLU A 24 -4.14 -12.34 -10.97
C GLU A 24 -4.03 -11.00 -10.25
N LEU A 25 -4.22 -11.01 -8.95
CA LEU A 25 -4.23 -9.78 -8.16
C LEU A 25 -2.90 -9.04 -8.18
N ILE A 26 -1.79 -9.77 -8.30
CA ILE A 26 -0.47 -9.13 -8.28
C ILE A 26 -0.28 -8.15 -9.43
N HIS A 27 -1.01 -8.30 -10.52
CA HIS A 27 -0.88 -7.42 -11.67
C HIS A 27 -1.30 -5.98 -11.37
N ILE A 28 -2.24 -5.79 -10.44
CA ILE A 28 -2.61 -4.42 -10.02
C ILE A 28 -1.41 -3.76 -9.36
N GLY A 29 -0.79 -4.45 -8.41
CA GLY A 29 0.40 -3.93 -7.75
C GLY A 29 1.55 -3.69 -8.72
N GLN A 30 1.75 -4.63 -9.66
CA GLN A 30 2.78 -4.49 -10.67
C GLN A 30 2.61 -3.20 -11.48
N ALA A 31 1.39 -2.92 -11.92
CA ALA A 31 1.11 -1.73 -12.70
C ALA A 31 1.37 -0.46 -11.89
N VAL A 32 0.91 -0.45 -10.64
CA VAL A 32 1.10 0.72 -9.78
C VAL A 32 2.56 0.98 -9.50
N VAL A 33 3.34 -0.08 -9.21
CA VAL A 33 4.78 0.06 -8.99
C VAL A 33 5.47 0.62 -10.25
N ASN A 34 5.16 0.03 -11.40
CA ASN A 34 5.82 0.42 -12.65
C ASN A 34 5.48 1.84 -13.08
N LEU A 35 4.29 2.31 -12.76
CA LEU A 35 3.84 3.67 -13.08
C LEU A 35 4.16 4.66 -11.97
N GLU A 36 4.93 4.24 -10.98
CA GLU A 36 5.32 5.06 -9.84
C GLU A 36 4.13 5.61 -9.06
N GLY A 37 3.09 4.78 -8.96
CA GLY A 37 1.88 5.15 -8.24
C GLY A 37 2.08 5.21 -6.74
N THR A 38 1.18 5.92 -6.08
CA THR A 38 1.27 6.19 -4.65
C THR A 38 0.11 5.56 -3.89
N LEU A 39 0.23 5.60 -2.57
CA LEU A 39 -0.83 5.18 -1.67
C LEU A 39 -2.16 5.85 -2.01
N ASP A 40 -2.11 7.10 -2.45
CA ASP A 40 -3.29 7.89 -2.78
C ASP A 40 -4.16 7.21 -3.85
N TYR A 41 -3.53 6.50 -4.78
CA TYR A 41 -4.30 5.77 -5.81
C TYR A 41 -5.32 4.83 -5.18
N PHE A 42 -4.89 4.04 -4.19
CA PHE A 42 -5.77 3.05 -3.56
C PHE A 42 -6.82 3.68 -2.68
N VAL A 43 -6.48 4.77 -2.01
CA VAL A 43 -7.38 5.45 -1.09
C VAL A 43 -8.47 6.21 -1.84
N GLU A 44 -8.11 6.87 -2.94
CA GLU A 44 -9.01 7.76 -3.67
C GLU A 44 -9.90 7.06 -4.68
N ASN A 45 -9.51 5.87 -5.13
CA ASN A 45 -10.30 5.16 -6.13
C ASN A 45 -11.27 4.20 -5.49
N THR A 46 -12.40 4.00 -6.18
CA THR A 46 -13.42 3.05 -5.74
C THR A 46 -13.13 1.68 -6.34
N PHE A 47 -13.13 0.66 -5.50
CA PHE A 47 -12.99 -0.72 -5.94
C PHE A 47 -14.34 -1.40 -5.88
N ASN A 48 -14.59 -2.27 -6.84
CA ASN A 48 -15.85 -3.02 -6.84
C ASN A 48 -15.97 -3.90 -5.59
N TYR A 49 -17.16 -3.95 -5.05
CA TYR A 49 -17.46 -4.77 -3.89
C TYR A 49 -18.58 -5.76 -4.23
N PRO A 50 -18.50 -7.03 -3.84
CA PRO A 50 -17.33 -7.66 -3.21
C PRO A 50 -16.36 -8.22 -4.28
N THR A 51 -15.07 -7.91 -4.14
CA THR A 51 -14.03 -8.46 -5.01
C THR A 51 -12.77 -8.72 -4.22
N LEU A 52 -11.92 -9.61 -4.75
CA LEU A 52 -10.63 -9.85 -4.14
C LEU A 52 -9.71 -8.63 -4.26
N ALA A 53 -9.87 -7.86 -5.33
CA ALA A 53 -9.06 -6.65 -5.55
C ALA A 53 -9.27 -5.60 -4.45
N GLU A 54 -10.40 -5.63 -3.77
CA GLU A 54 -10.68 -4.73 -2.67
C GLU A 54 -9.67 -4.87 -1.52
N ALA A 55 -8.97 -6.00 -1.44
CA ALA A 55 -7.92 -6.18 -0.44
C ALA A 55 -6.85 -5.08 -0.55
N TYR A 56 -6.59 -4.58 -1.76
CA TYR A 56 -5.66 -3.47 -1.94
C TYR A 56 -6.14 -2.22 -1.19
N LYS A 57 -7.42 -1.92 -1.30
CA LYS A 57 -7.96 -0.73 -0.64
C LYS A 57 -7.93 -0.88 0.87
N ILE A 58 -8.26 -2.06 1.38
CA ILE A 58 -8.26 -2.33 2.81
C ILE A 58 -6.85 -2.17 3.37
N ALA A 59 -5.85 -2.77 2.71
CA ALA A 59 -4.47 -2.64 3.14
C ALA A 59 -3.98 -1.19 3.04
N ALA A 60 -4.38 -0.47 2.00
CA ALA A 60 -4.00 0.91 1.81
C ALA A 60 -4.59 1.83 2.87
N LEU A 61 -5.83 1.60 3.27
CA LEU A 61 -6.46 2.40 4.33
C LEU A 61 -5.77 2.17 5.67
N ASP A 62 -5.32 0.95 5.93
CA ASP A 62 -4.54 0.68 7.13
C ASP A 62 -3.23 1.46 7.11
N ALA A 63 -2.53 1.44 5.97
CA ALA A 63 -1.31 2.21 5.81
C ALA A 63 -1.55 3.71 5.95
N TRP A 64 -2.62 4.20 5.36
CA TRP A 64 -2.99 5.61 5.42
C TRP A 64 -3.13 6.09 6.86
N ASN A 65 -3.73 5.25 7.70
CA ASN A 65 -3.94 5.59 9.10
C ASN A 65 -2.65 5.58 9.91
N ARG A 66 -1.61 4.89 9.43
CA ARG A 66 -0.35 4.74 10.14
C ARG A 66 0.74 5.68 9.64
N VAL A 67 0.61 6.18 8.41
CA VAL A 67 1.62 7.07 7.85
C VAL A 67 1.41 8.48 8.39
N PRO A 68 2.47 9.16 8.84
CA PRO A 68 2.37 10.56 9.24
C PRO A 68 1.94 11.41 8.04
N LYS A 69 0.89 12.22 8.23
CA LYS A 69 0.32 12.99 7.12
C LYS A 69 0.77 14.43 7.09
N ALA A 70 1.10 14.98 8.24
CA ALA A 70 1.60 16.35 8.35
C ALA A 70 3.11 16.31 8.41
N GLN A 71 3.80 16.96 7.51
CA GLN A 71 5.26 17.06 7.52
C GLN A 71 5.96 15.70 7.46
N PRO A 72 5.68 14.91 6.44
CA PRO A 72 6.28 13.57 6.35
C PRO A 72 7.80 13.59 6.36
N SER A 73 8.42 14.63 5.81
CA SER A 73 9.88 14.73 5.77
C SER A 73 10.52 14.79 7.14
N GLN A 74 9.78 15.23 8.14
CA GLN A 74 10.28 15.32 9.51
C GLN A 74 10.09 14.02 10.27
N LEU A 75 9.30 13.12 9.73
CA LEU A 75 8.87 11.93 10.43
C LEU A 75 9.43 10.66 9.83
N VAL A 76 10.19 10.76 8.75
CA VAL A 76 10.77 9.60 8.10
C VAL A 76 12.01 9.18 8.87
N THR A 77 11.91 8.05 9.57
CA THR A 77 12.99 7.42 10.30
C THR A 77 13.01 5.94 9.94
N GLU A 78 14.11 5.27 10.26
CA GLU A 78 14.17 3.83 10.07
C GLU A 78 13.07 3.13 10.85
N ASP A 79 12.82 3.54 12.07
CA ASP A 79 11.80 2.93 12.90
C ASP A 79 10.41 3.15 12.32
N ALA A 80 10.11 4.35 11.85
CA ALA A 80 8.83 4.65 11.26
C ALA A 80 8.61 3.87 9.96
N ALA A 81 9.66 3.76 9.15
CA ALA A 81 9.59 2.99 7.91
C ALA A 81 9.35 1.52 8.20
N GLU A 82 10.03 0.98 9.21
CA GLU A 82 9.87 -0.41 9.61
C GLU A 82 8.47 -0.66 10.15
N GLU A 83 7.98 0.24 10.95
CA GLU A 83 6.63 0.14 11.50
C GLU A 83 5.59 0.17 10.39
N ALA A 84 5.74 1.05 9.42
CA ALA A 84 4.81 1.12 8.30
C ALA A 84 4.81 -0.19 7.50
N ARG A 85 5.99 -0.76 7.27
CA ARG A 85 6.08 -2.04 6.57
C ARG A 85 5.43 -3.16 7.36
N SER A 86 5.65 -3.19 8.68
CA SER A 86 5.02 -4.20 9.55
C SER A 86 3.51 -4.06 9.55
N ALA A 87 3.01 -2.83 9.58
CA ALA A 87 1.59 -2.55 9.57
C ALA A 87 0.91 -3.07 8.32
N LEU A 88 1.61 -3.09 7.19
CA LEU A 88 1.07 -3.54 5.93
C LEU A 88 1.13 -5.05 5.75
N SER A 89 1.70 -5.76 6.70
CA SER A 89 1.72 -7.22 6.68
C SER A 89 0.34 -7.73 7.06
N ALA A 90 -0.26 -8.46 6.18
CA ALA A 90 -1.58 -9.03 6.42
C ALA A 90 -1.48 -10.51 6.75
#